data_61aaa56c9136498791b5eced6c2f6032
#
_entry.id   61aaa56c9136498791b5eced6c2f6032
#
_cell.length_a   1.000
_cell.length_b   1.000
_cell.length_c   1.000
_cell.angle_alpha   90.00
_cell.angle_beta   90.00
_cell.angle_gamma   90.00
#
_symmetry.space_group_name_H-M   'P 1'
#
loop_
_entity.id
_entity.type
_entity.pdbx_description
1 polymer ?
#
loop_
_entity_poly.entity_id
_entity_poly.type
_entity_poly.pdbx_seq_one_letter_code
_entity_poly.pdbx_strand_id
1 'polypeptide(L)'
;VVDNIAAIKAENYEMHDRIHALTEGSLNFGVHVIIANDTWLGIKSEGKLASKVELKLADPSDSKMDRAAQKTVPDDQKGRGLVKSGNHMLVAVPYVSEFADLSDTDATEATSKAVAEQWQLRGFGPAPRLQQLPTEIAFTALDPMPEDAPRHSLPVGLGERDMTTAWLDLEAYPHAYCTGTSRSGRSMFLQTVCAAIQQRYTPQEAQIILFDPDYSLGDAVSDEYRTVYLNEQRQIAAAAEQIAQKLEERRPPVGLK
;
A
#
# COMPACT_ATOMS: atom_id res chain seq x y z
N VAL A 1 14.86 -4.02 -9.56
CA VAL A 1 15.64 -2.90 -10.12
C VAL A 1 15.37 -1.67 -9.30
N VAL A 2 16.40 -0.95 -8.91
CA VAL A 2 16.33 0.26 -8.07
C VAL A 2 17.05 1.39 -8.79
N ASP A 3 16.34 2.46 -9.07
CA ASP A 3 16.90 3.68 -9.60
C ASP A 3 17.03 4.72 -8.50
N ASN A 4 18.15 5.45 -8.48
CA ASN A 4 18.47 6.51 -7.52
C ASN A 4 18.32 6.07 -6.05
N ILE A 5 19.12 5.09 -5.63
CA ILE A 5 19.09 4.58 -4.25
C ILE A 5 19.41 5.66 -3.20
N ALA A 6 20.12 6.72 -3.59
CA ALA A 6 20.41 7.85 -2.70
C ALA A 6 19.15 8.62 -2.32
N ALA A 7 18.19 8.80 -3.25
CA ALA A 7 16.90 9.42 -2.95
C ALA A 7 16.09 8.56 -1.97
N ILE A 8 16.06 7.25 -2.17
CA ILE A 8 15.41 6.32 -1.24
C ILE A 8 16.01 6.44 0.17
N LYS A 9 17.34 6.55 0.27
CA LYS A 9 18.01 6.72 1.56
C LYS A 9 17.61 8.03 2.26
N ALA A 10 17.43 9.10 1.50
CA ALA A 10 17.05 10.40 2.04
C ALA A 10 15.61 10.40 2.59
N GLU A 11 14.71 9.69 1.92
CA GLU A 11 13.29 9.62 2.29
C GLU A 11 13.00 8.52 3.32
N ASN A 12 13.61 7.35 3.18
CA ASN A 12 13.36 6.19 4.02
C ASN A 12 14.62 5.33 4.20
N TYR A 13 15.34 5.59 5.29
CA TYR A 13 16.58 4.89 5.61
C TYR A 13 16.37 3.38 5.85
N GLU A 14 15.25 2.99 6.46
CA GLU A 14 14.94 1.57 6.70
C GLU A 14 14.73 0.81 5.38
N MET A 15 14.01 1.38 4.43
CA MET A 15 13.83 0.80 3.09
C MET A 15 15.17 0.65 2.37
N HIS A 16 16.03 1.67 2.42
CA HIS A 16 17.39 1.59 1.88
C HIS A 16 18.16 0.39 2.45
N ASP A 17 18.13 0.19 3.78
CA ASP A 17 18.83 -0.92 4.42
C ASP A 17 18.22 -2.29 4.04
N ARG A 18 16.91 -2.38 3.92
CA ARG A 18 16.22 -3.60 3.44
C ARG A 18 16.59 -3.95 2.01
N ILE A 19 16.71 -2.95 1.11
CA ILE A 19 17.17 -3.17 -0.28
C ILE A 19 18.59 -3.73 -0.28
N HIS A 20 19.49 -3.19 0.52
CA HIS A 20 20.84 -3.71 0.64
C HIS A 20 20.87 -5.13 1.24
N ALA A 21 20.02 -5.44 2.21
CA ALA A 21 19.91 -6.78 2.78
C ALA A 21 19.51 -7.83 1.73
N LEU A 22 18.70 -7.46 0.73
CA LEU A 22 18.37 -8.37 -0.38
C LEU A 22 19.60 -8.80 -1.19
N THR A 23 20.70 -8.03 -1.23
CA THR A 23 21.93 -8.46 -1.91
C THR A 23 22.67 -9.58 -1.17
N GLU A 24 22.31 -9.89 0.08
CA GLU A 24 23.06 -10.81 0.93
C GLU A 24 22.63 -12.28 0.82
N GLY A 25 21.37 -12.56 0.51
CA GLY A 25 20.88 -13.94 0.49
C GLY A 25 19.85 -14.23 -0.59
N SER A 26 19.44 -13.24 -1.32
CA SER A 26 18.32 -13.36 -2.27
C SER A 26 18.62 -14.25 -3.48
N LEU A 27 19.90 -14.43 -3.85
CA LEU A 27 20.30 -15.28 -4.98
C LEU A 27 19.83 -16.73 -4.80
N ASN A 28 19.77 -17.23 -3.56
CA ASN A 28 19.27 -18.57 -3.28
C ASN A 28 17.78 -18.74 -3.59
N PHE A 29 17.06 -17.62 -3.73
CA PHE A 29 15.64 -17.55 -4.08
C PHE A 29 15.40 -17.05 -5.50
N GLY A 30 16.46 -16.99 -6.35
CA GLY A 30 16.35 -16.48 -7.71
C GLY A 30 16.11 -14.98 -7.83
N VAL A 31 16.37 -14.20 -6.77
CA VAL A 31 16.21 -12.75 -6.76
C VAL A 31 17.54 -12.08 -7.13
N HIS A 32 17.50 -11.22 -8.14
CA HIS A 32 18.65 -10.42 -8.59
C HIS A 32 18.38 -8.94 -8.30
N VAL A 33 19.35 -8.26 -7.71
CA VAL A 33 19.25 -6.84 -7.38
C VAL A 33 20.12 -6.03 -8.33
N ILE A 34 19.52 -5.08 -9.04
CA ILE A 34 20.19 -4.14 -9.93
C ILE A 34 19.95 -2.74 -9.38
N ILE A 35 21.03 -2.00 -9.12
CA ILE A 35 20.98 -0.67 -8.51
C ILE A 35 21.63 0.33 -9.45
N ALA A 36 20.97 1.45 -9.72
CA ALA A 36 21.55 2.62 -10.37
C ALA A 36 21.61 3.79 -9.38
N ASN A 37 22.69 4.59 -9.49
CA ASN A 37 22.87 5.80 -8.70
C ASN A 37 23.85 6.74 -9.43
N ASP A 38 23.83 8.00 -9.09
CA ASP A 38 24.72 9.03 -9.65
C ASP A 38 26.15 8.98 -9.09
N THR A 39 26.33 8.33 -7.93
CA THR A 39 27.62 8.22 -7.24
C THR A 39 27.78 6.85 -6.57
N TRP A 40 29.04 6.46 -6.34
CA TRP A 40 29.36 5.27 -5.53
C TRP A 40 29.18 5.48 -4.02
N LEU A 41 29.01 6.70 -3.58
CA LEU A 41 28.86 7.01 -2.15
C LEU A 41 27.55 6.45 -1.59
N GLY A 42 27.62 5.80 -0.43
CA GLY A 42 26.46 5.30 0.29
C GLY A 42 25.93 3.93 -0.15
N ILE A 43 26.57 3.26 -1.11
CA ILE A 43 26.25 1.88 -1.50
C ILE A 43 26.92 0.92 -0.51
N LYS A 44 26.18 0.47 0.51
CA LYS A 44 26.69 -0.41 1.57
C LYS A 44 27.11 -1.79 1.05
N SER A 45 26.50 -2.29 0.00
CA SER A 45 26.74 -3.61 -0.59
C SER A 45 27.72 -3.60 -1.77
N GLU A 46 28.53 -2.57 -1.93
CA GLU A 46 29.44 -2.41 -3.08
C GLU A 46 30.31 -3.67 -3.32
N GLY A 47 30.83 -4.29 -2.26
CA GLY A 47 31.64 -5.49 -2.37
C GLY A 47 30.89 -6.75 -2.83
N LYS A 48 29.55 -6.77 -2.72
CA LYS A 48 28.69 -7.89 -3.13
C LYS A 48 28.12 -7.72 -4.53
N LEU A 49 28.18 -6.52 -5.08
CA LEU A 49 27.79 -6.22 -6.46
C LEU A 49 28.95 -6.59 -7.38
N ALA A 50 28.96 -7.84 -7.85
CA ALA A 50 30.06 -8.39 -8.65
C ALA A 50 30.14 -7.75 -10.05
N SER A 51 29.01 -7.46 -10.66
CA SER A 51 28.90 -6.78 -11.95
C SER A 51 28.81 -5.28 -11.73
N LYS A 52 29.70 -4.54 -12.35
CA LYS A 52 29.76 -3.08 -12.23
C LYS A 52 29.85 -2.46 -13.61
N VAL A 53 29.07 -1.42 -13.81
CA VAL A 53 29.12 -0.53 -14.97
C VAL A 53 29.25 0.89 -14.46
N GLU A 54 30.11 1.67 -15.02
CA GLU A 54 30.34 3.04 -14.61
C GLU A 54 30.20 3.94 -15.84
N LEU A 55 29.10 4.66 -15.92
CA LEU A 55 28.89 5.67 -16.96
C LEU A 55 29.79 6.89 -16.67
N LYS A 56 29.64 7.95 -17.44
CA LYS A 56 30.36 9.19 -17.17
C LYS A 56 30.07 9.70 -15.77
N LEU A 57 31.11 9.87 -14.96
CA LEU A 57 31.02 10.47 -13.63
C LEU A 57 31.30 11.99 -13.71
N ALA A 58 30.65 12.72 -12.79
CA ALA A 58 30.90 14.16 -12.65
C ALA A 58 32.37 14.46 -12.31
N ASP A 59 32.94 13.64 -11.40
CA ASP A 59 34.38 13.67 -11.09
C ASP A 59 35.00 12.30 -11.37
N PRO A 60 35.96 12.20 -12.33
CA PRO A 60 36.66 10.94 -12.60
C PRO A 60 37.43 10.38 -11.41
N SER A 61 37.76 11.20 -10.40
CA SER A 61 38.43 10.73 -9.18
C SER A 61 37.60 9.83 -8.31
N ASP A 62 36.24 9.89 -8.45
CA ASP A 62 35.29 9.05 -7.75
C ASP A 62 35.16 7.64 -8.32
N SER A 63 35.81 7.38 -9.48
CA SER A 63 35.78 6.07 -10.10
C SER A 63 36.32 4.99 -9.16
N LYS A 64 35.56 3.91 -9.07
CA LYS A 64 35.91 2.65 -8.38
C LYS A 64 36.44 1.57 -9.31
N MET A 65 36.48 1.87 -10.61
CA MET A 65 37.03 0.98 -11.63
C MET A 65 38.42 1.42 -12.05
N ASP A 66 38.52 2.44 -12.90
CA ASP A 66 39.79 2.99 -13.42
C ASP A 66 39.64 4.51 -13.60
N ARG A 67 40.31 5.27 -12.75
CA ARG A 67 40.27 6.74 -12.77
C ARG A 67 40.90 7.33 -14.05
N ALA A 68 41.91 6.66 -14.63
CA ALA A 68 42.55 7.13 -15.85
C ALA A 68 41.62 6.90 -17.05
N ALA A 69 41.03 5.71 -17.16
CA ALA A 69 40.04 5.39 -18.17
C ALA A 69 38.79 6.27 -18.06
N GLN A 70 38.32 6.56 -16.84
CA GLN A 70 37.12 7.40 -16.62
C GLN A 70 37.30 8.84 -17.14
N LYS A 71 38.52 9.40 -17.11
CA LYS A 71 38.84 10.69 -17.73
C LYS A 71 38.64 10.71 -19.24
N THR A 72 38.72 9.55 -19.88
CA THR A 72 38.59 9.43 -21.35
C THR A 72 37.15 9.12 -21.79
N VAL A 73 36.21 8.93 -20.85
CA VAL A 73 34.78 8.80 -21.18
C VAL A 73 34.26 10.14 -21.67
N PRO A 74 33.71 10.25 -22.90
CA PRO A 74 33.24 11.51 -23.46
C PRO A 74 32.05 12.10 -22.66
N ASP A 75 32.01 13.45 -22.60
CA ASP A 75 30.95 14.20 -21.93
C ASP A 75 29.67 14.32 -22.79
N ASP A 76 29.83 14.29 -24.10
CA ASP A 76 28.79 14.55 -25.11
C ASP A 76 28.12 13.28 -25.64
N GLN A 77 28.56 12.10 -25.19
CA GLN A 77 28.01 10.81 -25.65
C GLN A 77 27.28 10.06 -24.55
N LYS A 78 25.95 10.17 -24.53
CA LYS A 78 25.10 9.43 -23.61
C LYS A 78 25.31 7.93 -23.76
N GLY A 79 25.27 7.20 -22.64
CA GLY A 79 25.44 5.76 -22.61
C GLY A 79 26.88 5.26 -22.69
N ARG A 80 27.88 6.13 -22.90
CA ARG A 80 29.28 5.74 -22.82
C ARG A 80 29.76 5.56 -21.40
N GLY A 81 30.56 4.53 -21.17
CA GLY A 81 31.05 4.21 -19.84
C GLY A 81 32.13 3.14 -19.86
N LEU A 82 32.39 2.60 -18.69
CA LEU A 82 33.38 1.55 -18.45
C LEU A 82 32.71 0.29 -17.90
N VAL A 83 33.20 -0.85 -18.27
CA VAL A 83 32.93 -2.14 -17.60
C VAL A 83 34.05 -2.45 -16.60
N LYS A 84 33.84 -3.45 -15.73
CA LYS A 84 34.75 -3.84 -14.65
C LYS A 84 36.19 -4.09 -15.11
N SER A 85 36.41 -4.47 -16.37
CA SER A 85 37.74 -4.66 -16.96
C SER A 85 38.47 -3.34 -17.26
N GLY A 86 37.85 -2.19 -17.09
CA GLY A 86 38.37 -0.87 -17.50
C GLY A 86 38.15 -0.55 -18.98
N ASN A 87 37.58 -1.45 -19.75
CA ASN A 87 37.27 -1.22 -21.16
C ASN A 87 36.07 -0.32 -21.34
N HIS A 88 36.09 0.51 -22.38
CA HIS A 88 34.97 1.31 -22.79
C HIS A 88 33.79 0.44 -23.26
N MET A 89 32.60 0.90 -22.98
CA MET A 89 31.35 0.33 -23.46
C MET A 89 30.36 1.40 -23.94
N LEU A 90 29.36 0.98 -24.68
CA LEU A 90 28.20 1.80 -25.02
C LEU A 90 26.94 1.01 -24.62
N VAL A 91 26.09 1.64 -23.82
CA VAL A 91 24.79 1.09 -23.48
C VAL A 91 23.90 1.11 -24.70
N ALA A 92 23.23 -0.02 -25.00
CA ALA A 92 22.26 -0.08 -26.08
C ALA A 92 20.98 0.70 -25.72
N VAL A 93 20.33 1.25 -26.73
CA VAL A 93 19.00 1.82 -26.57
C VAL A 93 17.98 0.74 -26.20
N PRO A 94 16.97 1.03 -25.36
CA PRO A 94 16.04 0.03 -24.86
C PRO A 94 14.88 -0.28 -25.81
N TYR A 95 15.05 -0.03 -27.13
CA TYR A 95 14.02 -0.26 -28.13
C TYR A 95 14.61 -0.92 -29.39
N VAL A 96 13.73 -1.58 -30.16
CA VAL A 96 14.11 -2.20 -31.42
C VAL A 96 14.13 -1.18 -32.56
N SER A 97 14.94 -1.47 -33.59
CA SER A 97 15.14 -0.57 -34.74
C SER A 97 13.86 -0.22 -35.52
N GLU A 98 12.82 -1.05 -35.43
CA GLU A 98 11.50 -0.81 -36.01
C GLU A 98 10.84 0.47 -35.47
N PHE A 99 11.14 0.84 -34.22
CA PHE A 99 10.57 2.02 -33.55
C PHE A 99 11.57 3.20 -33.46
N ALA A 100 12.69 3.13 -34.16
CA ALA A 100 13.77 4.13 -34.08
C ALA A 100 13.37 5.53 -34.57
N ASP A 101 12.31 5.66 -35.34
CA ASP A 101 11.78 6.94 -35.83
C ASP A 101 10.90 7.68 -34.79
N LEU A 102 10.55 7.00 -33.69
CA LEU A 102 9.82 7.58 -32.58
C LEU A 102 10.75 8.31 -31.60
N SER A 103 10.18 9.09 -30.68
CA SER A 103 10.98 9.56 -29.54
C SER A 103 11.47 8.38 -28.70
N ASP A 104 12.59 8.54 -27.96
CA ASP A 104 13.14 7.46 -27.12
C ASP A 104 12.10 6.90 -26.14
N THR A 105 11.22 7.74 -25.60
CA THR A 105 10.15 7.34 -24.69
C THR A 105 9.09 6.49 -25.41
N ASP A 106 8.59 6.98 -26.54
CA ASP A 106 7.54 6.30 -27.31
C ASP A 106 8.05 4.98 -27.90
N ALA A 107 9.32 4.96 -28.38
CA ALA A 107 9.98 3.76 -28.89
C ALA A 107 10.15 2.69 -27.82
N THR A 108 10.49 3.09 -26.59
CA THR A 108 10.64 2.20 -25.44
C THR A 108 9.28 1.63 -25.04
N GLU A 109 8.23 2.45 -25.00
CA GLU A 109 6.86 2.02 -24.69
C GLU A 109 6.34 1.03 -25.78
N ALA A 110 6.51 1.37 -27.06
CA ALA A 110 6.12 0.52 -28.16
C ALA A 110 6.84 -0.85 -28.13
N THR A 111 8.15 -0.85 -27.86
CA THR A 111 8.91 -2.10 -27.68
C THR A 111 8.40 -2.93 -26.52
N SER A 112 8.14 -2.31 -25.36
CA SER A 112 7.61 -3.00 -24.18
C SER A 112 6.26 -3.63 -24.45
N LYS A 113 5.38 -2.91 -25.17
CA LYS A 113 4.07 -3.42 -25.59
C LYS A 113 4.18 -4.60 -26.53
N ALA A 114 5.05 -4.52 -27.57
CA ALA A 114 5.27 -5.60 -28.52
C ALA A 114 5.81 -6.86 -27.81
N VAL A 115 6.73 -6.71 -26.86
CA VAL A 115 7.25 -7.83 -26.05
C VAL A 115 6.12 -8.45 -25.20
N ALA A 116 5.28 -7.65 -24.56
CA ALA A 116 4.16 -8.14 -23.76
C ALA A 116 3.16 -8.94 -24.62
N GLU A 117 2.82 -8.43 -25.80
CA GLU A 117 1.93 -9.12 -26.76
C GLU A 117 2.51 -10.48 -27.19
N GLN A 118 3.82 -10.55 -27.49
CA GLN A 118 4.47 -11.81 -27.82
C GLN A 118 4.42 -12.85 -26.70
N TRP A 119 4.59 -12.43 -25.44
CA TRP A 119 4.48 -13.33 -24.30
C TRP A 119 3.04 -13.81 -24.07
N GLN A 120 2.05 -12.92 -24.25
CA GLN A 120 0.63 -13.31 -24.21
C GLN A 120 0.29 -14.35 -25.28
N LEU A 121 0.77 -14.18 -26.51
CA LEU A 121 0.60 -15.17 -27.60
C LEU A 121 1.22 -16.54 -27.26
N ARG A 122 2.24 -16.58 -26.41
CA ARG A 122 2.87 -17.81 -25.92
C ARG A 122 2.17 -18.40 -24.69
N GLY A 123 1.06 -17.80 -24.22
CA GLY A 123 0.28 -18.27 -23.09
C GLY A 123 0.76 -17.77 -21.73
N PHE A 124 1.68 -16.80 -21.68
CA PHE A 124 2.10 -16.18 -20.43
C PHE A 124 1.24 -14.96 -20.13
N GLY A 125 0.67 -14.92 -18.91
CA GLY A 125 -0.05 -13.75 -18.41
C GLY A 125 0.89 -12.64 -17.94
N PRO A 126 0.33 -11.45 -17.62
CA PRO A 126 1.11 -10.37 -17.01
C PRO A 126 1.66 -10.79 -15.64
N ALA A 127 2.76 -10.19 -15.24
CA ALA A 127 3.27 -10.34 -13.89
C ALA A 127 2.21 -9.90 -12.84
N PRO A 128 2.16 -10.54 -11.66
CA PRO A 128 1.28 -10.11 -10.59
C PRO A 128 1.50 -8.62 -10.28
N ARG A 129 0.42 -7.86 -10.24
CA ARG A 129 0.51 -6.44 -9.86
C ARG A 129 0.78 -6.33 -8.37
N LEU A 130 1.65 -5.38 -8.01
CA LEU A 130 1.79 -4.99 -6.62
C LEU A 130 0.46 -4.37 -6.18
N GLN A 131 -0.19 -4.99 -5.20
CA GLN A 131 -1.42 -4.48 -4.63
C GLN A 131 -1.08 -3.39 -3.61
N GLN A 132 -1.78 -2.27 -3.70
CA GLN A 132 -1.68 -1.15 -2.77
C GLN A 132 -3.08 -0.76 -2.35
N LEU A 133 -3.24 -0.32 -1.11
CA LEU A 133 -4.51 0.23 -0.65
C LEU A 133 -4.91 1.42 -1.53
N PRO A 134 -6.13 1.44 -2.04
CA PRO A 134 -6.65 2.59 -2.76
C PRO A 134 -6.75 3.80 -1.83
N THR A 135 -6.73 5.00 -2.37
CA THR A 135 -6.94 6.22 -1.60
C THR A 135 -8.35 6.31 -1.04
N GLU A 136 -9.31 5.72 -1.74
CA GLU A 136 -10.73 5.64 -1.35
C GLU A 136 -11.30 4.30 -1.81
N ILE A 137 -12.24 3.77 -1.02
CA ILE A 137 -13.01 2.58 -1.38
C ILE A 137 -14.47 2.78 -1.02
N ALA A 138 -15.36 2.49 -1.96
CA ALA A 138 -16.79 2.48 -1.68
C ALA A 138 -17.16 1.28 -0.80
N PHE A 139 -18.07 1.47 0.15
CA PHE A 139 -18.56 0.39 1.01
C PHE A 139 -19.10 -0.82 0.22
N THR A 140 -19.76 -0.55 -0.91
CA THR A 140 -20.30 -1.58 -1.81
C THR A 140 -19.24 -2.34 -2.62
N ALA A 141 -17.99 -1.90 -2.60
CA ALA A 141 -16.88 -2.58 -3.26
C ALA A 141 -16.11 -3.53 -2.31
N LEU A 142 -16.49 -3.58 -1.04
CA LEU A 142 -15.98 -4.57 -0.10
C LEU A 142 -16.53 -5.95 -0.46
N ASP A 143 -15.74 -7.00 -0.21
CA ASP A 143 -16.18 -8.37 -0.46
C ASP A 143 -17.48 -8.67 0.31
N PRO A 144 -18.37 -9.44 -0.31
CA PRO A 144 -19.57 -9.90 0.39
C PRO A 144 -19.17 -10.77 1.59
N MET A 145 -20.00 -10.78 2.60
CA MET A 145 -19.76 -11.58 3.79
C MET A 145 -19.68 -13.06 3.45
N PRO A 146 -18.63 -13.78 3.88
CA PRO A 146 -18.58 -15.22 3.79
C PRO A 146 -19.76 -15.88 4.54
N GLU A 147 -20.24 -17.00 4.03
CA GLU A 147 -21.36 -17.74 4.66
C GLU A 147 -21.01 -18.23 6.07
N ASP A 148 -19.73 -18.52 6.33
CA ASP A 148 -19.17 -18.98 7.59
C ASP A 148 -18.68 -17.83 8.51
N ALA A 149 -18.89 -16.58 8.12
CA ALA A 149 -18.48 -15.44 8.94
C ALA A 149 -19.21 -15.42 10.30
N PRO A 150 -18.52 -15.00 11.39
CA PRO A 150 -19.15 -14.84 12.70
C PRO A 150 -20.40 -13.96 12.60
N ARG A 151 -21.45 -14.33 13.36
CA ARG A 151 -22.77 -13.70 13.25
C ARG A 151 -22.74 -12.17 13.39
N HIS A 152 -21.85 -11.67 14.20
CA HIS A 152 -21.75 -10.24 14.52
C HIS A 152 -20.51 -9.57 13.92
N SER A 153 -20.01 -10.07 12.78
CA SER A 153 -18.93 -9.41 12.04
C SER A 153 -19.47 -8.35 11.10
N LEU A 154 -18.81 -7.18 11.06
CA LEU A 154 -19.17 -6.04 10.22
C LEU A 154 -17.99 -5.66 9.32
N PRO A 155 -18.17 -5.49 7.99
CA PRO A 155 -17.13 -5.02 7.11
C PRO A 155 -16.83 -3.55 7.35
N VAL A 156 -15.55 -3.18 7.48
CA VAL A 156 -15.14 -1.80 7.80
C VAL A 156 -14.10 -1.21 6.85
N GLY A 157 -13.51 -2.00 5.98
CA GLY A 157 -12.48 -1.52 5.05
C GLY A 157 -11.69 -2.65 4.41
N LEU A 158 -10.49 -2.35 3.90
CA LEU A 158 -9.54 -3.31 3.34
C LEU A 158 -8.30 -3.44 4.22
N GLY A 159 -7.78 -4.66 4.35
CA GLY A 159 -6.47 -4.94 4.91
C GLY A 159 -5.36 -4.83 3.87
N GLU A 160 -4.24 -4.18 4.22
CA GLU A 160 -3.10 -4.00 3.30
C GLU A 160 -2.42 -5.33 2.94
N ARG A 161 -2.39 -6.27 3.86
CA ARG A 161 -1.60 -7.50 3.74
C ARG A 161 -2.03 -8.39 2.58
N ASP A 162 -3.33 -8.52 2.39
CA ASP A 162 -3.94 -9.48 1.46
C ASP A 162 -5.02 -8.84 0.57
N MET A 163 -5.27 -7.54 0.77
CA MET A 163 -6.29 -6.78 0.07
C MET A 163 -7.69 -7.37 0.23
N THR A 164 -7.93 -8.06 1.34
CA THR A 164 -9.24 -8.59 1.69
C THR A 164 -10.00 -7.65 2.62
N THR A 165 -11.30 -7.85 2.74
CA THR A 165 -12.15 -7.05 3.62
C THR A 165 -11.71 -7.20 5.08
N ALA A 166 -11.49 -6.07 5.74
CA ALA A 166 -11.24 -6.00 7.18
C ALA A 166 -12.58 -6.03 7.94
N TRP A 167 -12.68 -6.92 8.92
CA TRP A 167 -13.90 -7.17 9.68
C TRP A 167 -13.77 -6.70 11.12
N LEU A 168 -14.82 -6.09 11.62
CA LEU A 168 -15.04 -5.83 13.05
C LEU A 168 -15.84 -6.99 13.63
N ASP A 169 -15.20 -7.87 14.38
CA ASP A 169 -15.83 -9.04 15.00
C ASP A 169 -16.38 -8.65 16.37
N LEU A 170 -17.67 -8.32 16.42
CA LEU A 170 -18.37 -7.97 17.66
C LEU A 170 -18.81 -9.20 18.47
N GLU A 171 -18.66 -10.41 17.94
CA GLU A 171 -18.91 -11.63 18.69
C GLU A 171 -17.75 -11.96 19.62
N ALA A 172 -16.52 -11.91 19.08
CA ALA A 172 -15.31 -12.12 19.88
C ALA A 172 -14.98 -10.89 20.75
N TYR A 173 -15.20 -9.68 20.20
CA TYR A 173 -14.87 -8.40 20.84
C TYR A 173 -16.07 -7.46 20.78
N PRO A 174 -17.00 -7.51 21.77
CA PRO A 174 -18.28 -6.80 21.72
C PRO A 174 -18.17 -5.28 21.79
N HIS A 175 -17.00 -4.77 22.07
CA HIS A 175 -16.72 -3.33 22.16
C HIS A 175 -15.58 -2.95 21.23
N ALA A 176 -15.74 -1.83 20.50
CA ALA A 176 -14.72 -1.28 19.62
C ALA A 176 -14.42 0.17 19.97
N TYR A 177 -13.18 0.58 19.78
CA TYR A 177 -12.73 1.95 19.98
C TYR A 177 -11.93 2.40 18.76
N CYS A 178 -12.34 3.55 18.18
CA CYS A 178 -11.64 4.18 17.07
C CYS A 178 -11.01 5.50 17.53
N THR A 179 -9.72 5.66 17.31
CA THR A 179 -9.00 6.90 17.63
C THR A 179 -8.27 7.44 16.40
N GLY A 180 -8.05 8.74 16.39
CA GLY A 180 -7.32 9.41 15.32
C GLY A 180 -7.34 10.93 15.52
N THR A 181 -6.46 11.63 14.83
CA THR A 181 -6.40 13.10 14.84
C THR A 181 -7.61 13.72 14.14
N SER A 182 -7.74 15.02 14.18
CA SER A 182 -8.78 15.71 13.40
C SER A 182 -8.65 15.38 11.91
N ARG A 183 -9.78 15.12 11.25
CA ARG A 183 -9.88 14.75 9.83
C ARG A 183 -9.25 13.41 9.45
N SER A 184 -8.97 12.52 10.40
CA SER A 184 -8.44 11.17 10.14
C SER A 184 -9.49 10.13 9.70
N GLY A 185 -10.76 10.51 9.57
CA GLY A 185 -11.83 9.59 9.15
C GLY A 185 -12.62 8.92 10.29
N ARG A 186 -12.50 9.37 11.55
CA ARG A 186 -13.25 8.79 12.70
C ARG A 186 -14.77 8.76 12.46
N SER A 187 -15.36 9.87 12.01
CA SER A 187 -16.78 9.93 11.68
C SER A 187 -17.14 9.02 10.51
N MET A 188 -16.28 8.96 9.49
CA MET A 188 -16.44 8.05 8.34
C MET A 188 -16.44 6.58 8.82
N PHE A 189 -15.53 6.20 9.71
CA PHE A 189 -15.51 4.85 10.30
C PHE A 189 -16.84 4.53 11.00
N LEU A 190 -17.38 5.44 11.84
CA LEU A 190 -18.65 5.24 12.51
C LEU A 190 -19.82 5.18 11.53
N GLN A 191 -19.82 6.01 10.48
CA GLN A 191 -20.81 5.94 9.39
C GLN A 191 -20.76 4.60 8.67
N THR A 192 -19.56 4.08 8.39
CA THR A 192 -19.34 2.75 7.78
C THR A 192 -19.90 1.64 8.68
N VAL A 193 -19.66 1.71 9.99
CA VAL A 193 -20.24 0.74 10.95
C VAL A 193 -21.77 0.81 10.95
N CYS A 194 -22.35 2.01 10.96
CA CYS A 194 -23.81 2.17 10.87
C CYS A 194 -24.36 1.60 9.56
N ALA A 195 -23.71 1.85 8.44
CA ALA A 195 -24.10 1.29 7.14
C ALA A 195 -24.00 -0.25 7.13
N ALA A 196 -22.94 -0.81 7.70
CA ALA A 196 -22.75 -2.26 7.82
C ALA A 196 -23.86 -2.91 8.67
N ILE A 197 -24.26 -2.29 9.77
CA ILE A 197 -25.38 -2.77 10.61
C ILE A 197 -26.68 -2.76 9.80
N GLN A 198 -27.01 -1.66 9.14
CA GLN A 198 -28.24 -1.52 8.36
C GLN A 198 -28.29 -2.45 7.14
N GLN A 199 -27.14 -2.80 6.58
CA GLN A 199 -27.08 -3.78 5.49
C GLN A 199 -27.28 -5.23 5.99
N ARG A 200 -26.77 -5.53 7.20
CA ARG A 200 -26.73 -6.91 7.70
C ARG A 200 -27.97 -7.33 8.44
N TYR A 201 -28.59 -6.45 9.19
CA TYR A 201 -29.69 -6.75 10.09
C TYR A 201 -30.95 -6.01 9.70
N THR A 202 -32.09 -6.62 9.99
CA THR A 202 -33.38 -5.91 9.93
C THR A 202 -33.56 -4.97 11.13
N PRO A 203 -34.44 -3.96 11.05
CA PRO A 203 -34.71 -3.06 12.18
C PRO A 203 -35.20 -3.77 13.46
N GLN A 204 -35.75 -4.99 13.35
CA GLN A 204 -36.17 -5.80 14.49
C GLN A 204 -35.00 -6.54 15.16
N GLU A 205 -33.92 -6.80 14.41
CA GLU A 205 -32.72 -7.52 14.90
C GLU A 205 -31.71 -6.57 15.49
N ALA A 206 -31.58 -5.35 14.94
CA ALA A 206 -30.61 -4.36 15.40
C ALA A 206 -31.19 -2.96 15.43
N GLN A 207 -30.92 -2.26 16.52
CA GLN A 207 -31.26 -0.87 16.72
C GLN A 207 -30.01 -0.07 17.07
N ILE A 208 -29.96 1.18 16.63
CA ILE A 208 -28.80 2.05 16.79
C ILE A 208 -29.19 3.24 17.68
N ILE A 209 -28.38 3.47 18.71
CA ILE A 209 -28.43 4.64 19.55
C ILE A 209 -27.22 5.52 19.22
N LEU A 210 -27.47 6.76 18.83
CA LEU A 210 -26.43 7.72 18.46
C LEU A 210 -26.26 8.80 19.52
N PHE A 211 -25.06 8.92 20.07
CA PHE A 211 -24.60 10.06 20.85
C PHE A 211 -23.61 10.84 19.99
N ASP A 212 -24.06 11.96 19.43
CA ASP A 212 -23.32 12.69 18.38
C ASP A 212 -23.24 14.20 18.70
N PRO A 213 -22.40 14.57 19.68
CA PRO A 213 -22.25 15.98 20.07
C PRO A 213 -21.69 16.87 18.95
N ASP A 214 -21.03 16.28 17.96
CA ASP A 214 -20.38 17.01 16.85
C ASP A 214 -21.28 17.08 15.59
N TYR A 215 -22.49 16.55 15.62
CA TYR A 215 -23.42 16.53 14.50
C TYR A 215 -22.87 15.87 13.22
N SER A 216 -22.03 14.88 13.37
CA SER A 216 -21.32 14.22 12.25
C SER A 216 -21.99 12.93 11.74
N LEU A 217 -23.02 12.43 12.45
CA LEU A 217 -23.64 11.13 12.20
C LEU A 217 -25.15 11.21 11.93
N GLY A 218 -25.73 12.41 11.85
CA GLY A 218 -27.20 12.60 11.77
C GLY A 218 -27.87 11.81 10.63
N ASP A 219 -27.22 11.78 9.47
CA ASP A 219 -27.74 11.12 8.26
C ASP A 219 -27.20 9.69 8.07
N ALA A 220 -26.41 9.18 9.03
CA ALA A 220 -25.78 7.85 8.92
C ALA A 220 -26.75 6.69 9.18
N VAL A 221 -27.87 6.95 9.83
CA VAL A 221 -28.83 5.94 10.27
C VAL A 221 -30.25 6.35 9.88
N SER A 222 -30.93 5.46 9.15
CA SER A 222 -32.34 5.66 8.79
C SER A 222 -33.28 5.58 10.03
N ASP A 223 -34.43 6.19 9.92
CA ASP A 223 -35.35 6.32 11.06
C ASP A 223 -35.79 4.97 11.63
N GLU A 224 -35.92 3.92 10.80
CA GLU A 224 -36.29 2.58 11.20
C GLU A 224 -35.28 1.90 12.14
N TYR A 225 -33.98 2.23 12.01
CA TYR A 225 -32.91 1.69 12.84
C TYR A 225 -32.54 2.59 14.01
N ARG A 226 -32.94 3.88 13.95
CA ARG A 226 -32.54 4.89 14.92
C ARG A 226 -33.49 4.95 16.11
N THR A 227 -33.13 4.27 17.21
CA THR A 227 -33.92 4.33 18.45
C THR A 227 -33.85 5.70 19.12
N VAL A 228 -32.63 6.28 19.16
CA VAL A 228 -32.33 7.56 19.83
C VAL A 228 -31.20 8.28 19.08
N TYR A 229 -31.38 9.59 18.91
CA TYR A 229 -30.33 10.50 18.46
C TYR A 229 -30.23 11.68 19.42
N LEU A 230 -29.08 11.82 20.08
CA LEU A 230 -28.82 12.88 21.05
C LEU A 230 -27.50 13.57 20.74
N ASN A 231 -27.53 14.90 20.80
CA ASN A 231 -26.39 15.76 20.55
C ASN A 231 -26.06 16.69 21.72
N GLU A 232 -26.95 16.85 22.69
CA GLU A 232 -26.72 17.66 23.86
C GLU A 232 -26.13 16.83 25.03
N GLN A 233 -25.04 17.29 25.62
CA GLN A 233 -24.30 16.56 26.65
C GLN A 233 -25.17 16.15 27.85
N ARG A 234 -26.12 17.01 28.27
CA ARG A 234 -27.02 16.71 29.39
C ARG A 234 -28.01 15.59 29.06
N GLN A 235 -28.51 15.60 27.82
CA GLN A 235 -29.46 14.56 27.36
C GLN A 235 -28.70 13.23 27.16
N ILE A 236 -27.48 13.26 26.65
CA ILE A 236 -26.63 12.07 26.53
C ILE A 236 -26.37 11.43 27.90
N ALA A 237 -26.01 12.20 28.92
CA ALA A 237 -25.76 11.69 30.25
C ALA A 237 -27.00 11.03 30.86
N ALA A 238 -28.18 11.69 30.79
CA ALA A 238 -29.42 11.15 31.30
C ALA A 238 -29.85 9.87 30.55
N ALA A 239 -29.69 9.84 29.23
CA ALA A 239 -29.98 8.66 28.43
C ALA A 239 -29.05 7.48 28.73
N ALA A 240 -27.79 7.73 28.97
CA ALA A 240 -26.80 6.70 29.31
C ALA A 240 -27.17 6.02 30.64
N GLU A 241 -27.61 6.78 31.64
CA GLU A 241 -28.09 6.24 32.93
C GLU A 241 -29.36 5.36 32.75
N GLN A 242 -30.33 5.82 31.96
CA GLN A 242 -31.55 5.06 31.68
C GLN A 242 -31.23 3.76 30.90
N ILE A 243 -30.31 3.80 29.94
CA ILE A 243 -29.90 2.61 29.18
C ILE A 243 -29.21 1.62 30.12
N ALA A 244 -28.30 2.09 30.98
CA ALA A 244 -27.63 1.23 31.95
C ALA A 244 -28.63 0.52 32.87
N GLN A 245 -29.59 1.25 33.40
CA GLN A 245 -30.65 0.68 34.24
C GLN A 245 -31.46 -0.40 33.49
N LYS A 246 -31.91 -0.12 32.25
CA LYS A 246 -32.67 -1.09 31.43
C LYS A 246 -31.83 -2.33 31.08
N LEU A 247 -30.52 -2.18 30.90
CA LEU A 247 -29.62 -3.33 30.66
C LEU A 247 -29.45 -4.19 31.90
N GLU A 248 -29.43 -3.59 33.10
CA GLU A 248 -29.43 -4.35 34.37
C GLU A 248 -30.72 -5.17 34.57
N GLU A 249 -31.87 -4.61 34.21
CA GLU A 249 -33.17 -5.31 34.25
C GLU A 249 -33.24 -6.50 33.26
N ARG A 250 -32.44 -6.47 32.16
CA ARG A 250 -32.36 -7.54 31.16
C ARG A 250 -31.39 -8.67 31.51
N ARG A 251 -30.68 -8.58 32.63
CA ARG A 251 -29.78 -9.68 33.05
C ARG A 251 -30.59 -10.97 33.19
N PRO A 252 -30.21 -12.06 32.47
CA PRO A 252 -30.90 -13.35 32.67
C PRO A 252 -30.71 -13.78 34.11
N PRO A 253 -31.71 -14.47 34.71
CA PRO A 253 -31.59 -15.00 36.06
C PRO A 253 -30.31 -15.87 36.16
N VAL A 254 -29.62 -15.73 37.28
CA VAL A 254 -28.37 -16.46 37.54
C VAL A 254 -28.64 -17.96 37.40
N GLY A 255 -28.05 -18.63 36.41
CA GLY A 255 -28.20 -20.06 36.17
C GLY A 255 -28.64 -20.47 34.77
N LEU A 256 -29.02 -19.55 33.90
CA LEU A 256 -29.27 -19.82 32.48
C LEU A 256 -27.97 -19.49 31.71
N LYS A 257 -27.22 -20.54 31.31
CA LYS A 257 -26.15 -20.48 30.30
C LYS A 257 -26.74 -20.66 28.93
#